data_d484778aab6cb0177060069a1da2f119
#
_entry.id   d484778aab6cb0177060069a1da2f119
#
_cell.length_a   1.000
_cell.length_b   1.000
_cell.length_c   1.000
_cell.angle_alpha   90.00
_cell.angle_beta   90.00
_cell.angle_gamma   90.00
#
_symmetry.space_group_name_H-M   'P 1'
#
loop_
_entity.id
_entity.type
_entity.pdbx_description
1 polymer ?
#
loop_
_entity_poly.entity_id
_entity_poly.type
_entity_poly.pdbx_seq_one_letter_code
_entity_poly.pdbx_strand_id
1 'polypeptide(L)'
;MTNKKLNYPAIAKEMAILTGAVAIIAAAVYFFLVPSHTSVSSISGLGIVLSNFVPLPLSAITMVLNIVLLIIGFFTCGREFGAKTVYTSVMLPVFLGLFERLFPDFGSMTDSQELDVLCYILVVSVGLSILFNRNASSGGLDIVAKIMNKYLHMELGKAMSLSGMCVALSAALVYDKKTVVLSILGTYFNGIVLDFRLLNLLIPQCYLLFKIRFLIQEFLLHFQQLVFLNYFRFRLRFFQDIIVFGFQYIPE
;
A
#
# COMPACT_ATOMS: atom_id res chain seq x y z
N MET A 1 27.38 -21.45 -22.86
CA MET A 1 26.97 -20.21 -22.18
C MET A 1 26.34 -19.30 -23.23
N THR A 2 25.01 -19.32 -23.36
CA THR A 2 24.30 -18.52 -24.36
C THR A 2 24.25 -17.09 -23.87
N ASN A 3 24.90 -16.21 -24.59
CA ASN A 3 24.91 -14.76 -24.39
C ASN A 3 23.50 -14.20 -24.68
N LYS A 4 22.61 -14.21 -23.67
CA LYS A 4 21.26 -13.65 -23.76
C LYS A 4 21.43 -12.14 -23.84
N LYS A 5 21.40 -11.56 -25.05
CA LYS A 5 21.43 -10.10 -25.25
C LYS A 5 20.36 -9.48 -24.33
N LEU A 6 20.81 -8.65 -23.39
CA LEU A 6 19.89 -7.91 -22.51
C LEU A 6 18.98 -7.02 -23.39
N ASN A 7 17.69 -7.31 -23.35
CA ASN A 7 16.71 -6.50 -24.08
C ASN A 7 16.34 -5.28 -23.21
N TYR A 8 17.15 -4.22 -23.27
CA TYR A 8 16.99 -3.00 -22.47
C TYR A 8 15.56 -2.42 -22.50
N PRO A 9 14.87 -2.32 -23.67
CA PRO A 9 13.50 -1.79 -23.69
C PRO A 9 12.50 -2.69 -22.95
N ALA A 10 12.69 -4.02 -22.93
CA ALA A 10 11.83 -4.93 -22.17
C ALA A 10 12.04 -4.76 -20.65
N ILE A 11 13.29 -4.59 -20.23
CA ILE A 11 13.62 -4.33 -18.80
C ILE A 11 13.06 -2.98 -18.37
N ALA A 12 13.23 -1.93 -19.17
CA ALA A 12 12.70 -0.59 -18.86
C ALA A 12 11.16 -0.61 -18.74
N LYS A 13 10.46 -1.31 -19.64
CA LYS A 13 9.01 -1.51 -19.56
C LYS A 13 8.60 -2.25 -18.29
N GLU A 14 9.32 -3.30 -17.92
CA GLU A 14 9.05 -4.08 -16.70
C GLU A 14 9.22 -3.19 -15.46
N MET A 15 10.32 -2.45 -15.37
CA MET A 15 10.59 -1.54 -14.26
C MET A 15 9.53 -0.43 -14.17
N ALA A 16 9.10 0.13 -15.30
CA ALA A 16 8.03 1.14 -15.33
C ALA A 16 6.69 0.59 -14.80
N ILE A 17 6.34 -0.65 -15.15
CA ILE A 17 5.13 -1.31 -14.64
C ILE A 17 5.23 -1.53 -13.12
N LEU A 18 6.37 -2.03 -12.63
CA LEU A 18 6.60 -2.24 -11.19
C LEU A 18 6.53 -0.91 -10.43
N THR A 19 7.16 0.14 -10.95
CA THR A 19 7.12 1.49 -10.36
C THR A 19 5.68 2.01 -10.28
N GLY A 20 4.92 1.89 -11.37
CA GLY A 20 3.50 2.30 -11.38
C GLY A 20 2.64 1.52 -10.38
N ALA A 21 2.86 0.20 -10.26
CA ALA A 21 2.15 -0.63 -9.30
C ALA A 21 2.48 -0.23 -7.85
N VAL A 22 3.76 0.04 -7.56
CA VAL A 22 4.19 0.51 -6.22
C VAL A 22 3.64 1.90 -5.92
N ALA A 23 3.57 2.81 -6.90
CA ALA A 23 2.96 4.13 -6.71
C ALA A 23 1.47 4.02 -6.35
N ILE A 24 0.72 3.08 -6.98
CA ILE A 24 -0.68 2.81 -6.63
C ILE A 24 -0.79 2.28 -5.19
N ILE A 25 0.08 1.35 -4.79
CA ILE A 25 0.11 0.81 -3.42
C ILE A 25 0.44 1.91 -2.42
N ALA A 26 1.46 2.72 -2.70
CA ALA A 26 1.86 3.84 -1.84
C ALA A 26 0.71 4.86 -1.68
N ALA A 27 0.00 5.17 -2.76
CA ALA A 27 -1.17 6.04 -2.71
C ALA A 27 -2.30 5.43 -1.86
N ALA A 28 -2.58 4.12 -2.01
CA ALA A 28 -3.57 3.44 -1.17
C ALA A 28 -3.20 3.49 0.32
N VAL A 29 -1.93 3.26 0.63
CA VAL A 29 -1.42 3.32 2.02
C VAL A 29 -1.52 4.73 2.56
N TYR A 30 -1.02 5.73 1.83
CA TYR A 30 -0.94 7.10 2.33
C TYR A 30 -2.32 7.74 2.49
N PHE A 31 -3.18 7.64 1.48
CA PHE A 31 -4.47 8.34 1.47
C PHE A 31 -5.59 7.64 2.24
N PHE A 32 -5.48 6.32 2.46
CA PHE A 32 -6.56 5.55 3.08
C PHE A 32 -6.11 4.76 4.31
N LEU A 33 -5.00 4.02 4.25
CA LEU A 33 -4.59 3.17 5.37
C LEU A 33 -4.08 3.99 6.55
N VAL A 34 -3.21 4.97 6.30
CA VAL A 34 -2.63 5.83 7.35
C VAL A 34 -3.72 6.56 8.14
N PRO A 35 -4.71 7.24 7.50
CA PRO A 35 -5.79 7.90 8.22
C PRO A 35 -6.72 6.95 8.96
N SER A 36 -6.89 5.71 8.48
CA SER A 36 -7.76 4.73 9.14
C SER A 36 -7.21 4.17 10.46
N HIS A 37 -5.91 4.39 10.76
CA HIS A 37 -5.24 3.83 11.93
C HIS A 37 -5.39 2.31 12.10
N THR A 38 -5.60 1.57 11.00
CA THR A 38 -5.77 0.11 11.01
C THR A 38 -4.53 -0.61 10.52
N SER A 39 -4.43 -1.90 10.83
CA SER A 39 -3.30 -2.77 10.48
C SER A 39 -3.69 -3.85 9.46
N VAL A 40 -4.38 -3.47 8.40
CA VAL A 40 -4.84 -4.43 7.38
C VAL A 40 -3.64 -5.01 6.63
N SER A 41 -3.46 -6.34 6.72
CA SER A 41 -2.42 -7.13 6.03
C SER A 41 -1.01 -6.54 6.17
N SER A 42 -0.69 -5.95 7.33
CA SER A 42 0.55 -5.19 7.55
C SER A 42 1.52 -5.93 8.47
N ILE A 43 2.80 -5.98 8.06
CA ILE A 43 3.88 -6.46 8.93
C ILE A 43 4.12 -5.51 10.11
N SER A 44 3.73 -4.24 9.98
CA SER A 44 3.81 -3.27 11.07
C SER A 44 2.94 -3.68 12.26
N GLY A 45 1.80 -4.34 12.03
CA GLY A 45 0.98 -4.93 13.10
C GLY A 45 1.76 -5.93 13.95
N LEU A 46 2.52 -6.83 13.32
CA LEU A 46 3.41 -7.75 14.03
C LEU A 46 4.54 -7.00 14.74
N GLY A 47 5.09 -5.97 14.10
CA GLY A 47 6.11 -5.11 14.70
C GLY A 47 5.65 -4.43 15.97
N ILE A 48 4.41 -3.94 16.04
CA ILE A 48 3.82 -3.33 17.24
C ILE A 48 3.69 -4.37 18.37
N VAL A 49 3.22 -5.57 18.07
CA VAL A 49 3.16 -6.63 19.08
C VAL A 49 4.55 -6.91 19.63
N LEU A 50 5.55 -7.06 18.76
CA LEU A 50 6.93 -7.36 19.17
C LEU A 50 7.57 -6.20 19.95
N SER A 51 7.25 -4.94 19.64
CA SER A 51 7.80 -3.76 20.35
C SER A 51 7.38 -3.70 21.83
N ASN A 52 6.32 -4.41 22.21
CA ASN A 52 5.93 -4.55 23.63
C ASN A 52 6.81 -5.56 24.41
N PHE A 53 7.50 -6.44 23.70
CA PHE A 53 8.35 -7.47 24.33
C PHE A 53 9.85 -7.17 24.18
N VAL A 54 10.21 -6.36 23.17
CA VAL A 54 11.62 -6.05 22.85
C VAL A 54 11.81 -4.53 22.93
N PRO A 55 12.79 -4.02 23.70
CA PRO A 55 13.02 -2.58 23.88
C PRO A 55 13.72 -1.97 22.63
N LEU A 56 13.13 -2.14 21.45
CA LEU A 56 13.58 -1.56 20.20
C LEU A 56 12.48 -0.68 19.59
N PRO A 57 12.84 0.39 18.87
CA PRO A 57 11.85 1.20 18.19
C PRO A 57 11.13 0.39 17.09
N LEU A 58 9.83 0.65 16.91
CA LEU A 58 8.97 -0.04 15.95
C LEU A 58 9.57 -0.08 14.53
N SER A 59 10.18 1.02 14.10
CA SER A 59 10.84 1.13 12.80
C SER A 59 11.98 0.12 12.62
N ALA A 60 12.79 -0.09 13.66
CA ALA A 60 13.88 -1.07 13.61
C ALA A 60 13.33 -2.51 13.55
N ILE A 61 12.31 -2.83 14.34
CA ILE A 61 11.68 -4.16 14.35
C ILE A 61 11.06 -4.45 12.98
N THR A 62 10.27 -3.54 12.42
CA THR A 62 9.64 -3.72 11.11
C THR A 62 10.67 -3.81 9.98
N MET A 63 11.75 -3.05 10.04
CA MET A 63 12.85 -3.14 9.08
C MET A 63 13.53 -4.50 9.14
N VAL A 64 13.86 -5.01 10.33
CA VAL A 64 14.47 -6.34 10.50
C VAL A 64 13.55 -7.44 9.98
N LEU A 65 12.25 -7.40 10.33
CA LEU A 65 11.26 -8.36 9.82
C LEU A 65 11.18 -8.34 8.29
N ASN A 66 11.13 -7.16 7.68
CA ASN A 66 11.12 -7.02 6.23
C ASN A 66 12.38 -7.59 5.58
N ILE A 67 13.57 -7.31 6.13
CA ILE A 67 14.84 -7.85 5.62
C ILE A 67 14.86 -9.39 5.73
N VAL A 68 14.45 -9.94 6.87
CA VAL A 68 14.38 -11.39 7.07
C VAL A 68 13.43 -12.03 6.06
N LEU A 69 12.24 -11.50 5.89
CA LEU A 69 11.27 -12.00 4.90
C LEU A 69 11.79 -11.88 3.46
N LEU A 70 12.49 -10.80 3.15
CA LEU A 70 13.09 -10.59 1.83
C LEU A 70 14.17 -11.65 1.54
N ILE A 71 15.02 -11.94 2.52
CA ILE A 71 16.05 -13.01 2.40
C ILE A 71 15.36 -14.36 2.22
N ILE A 72 14.36 -14.69 3.03
CA ILE A 72 13.61 -15.94 2.89
C ILE A 72 12.94 -16.00 1.51
N GLY A 73 12.27 -14.93 1.07
CA GLY A 73 11.64 -14.85 -0.25
C GLY A 73 12.62 -15.03 -1.41
N PHE A 74 13.83 -14.46 -1.29
CA PHE A 74 14.88 -14.62 -2.30
C PHE A 74 15.30 -16.08 -2.48
N PHE A 75 15.51 -16.81 -1.38
CA PHE A 75 15.90 -18.22 -1.44
C PHE A 75 14.73 -19.15 -1.81
N THR A 76 13.52 -18.84 -1.35
CA THR A 76 12.35 -19.71 -1.57
C THR A 76 11.67 -19.47 -2.90
N CYS A 77 11.46 -18.21 -3.31
CA CYS A 77 10.75 -17.87 -4.56
C CYS A 77 11.66 -17.64 -5.75
N GLY A 78 12.98 -17.55 -5.53
CA GLY A 78 13.98 -17.45 -6.58
C GLY A 78 14.51 -16.04 -6.82
N ARG A 79 15.62 -15.96 -7.55
CA ARG A 79 16.39 -14.72 -7.74
C ARG A 79 15.63 -13.62 -8.47
N GLU A 80 14.80 -13.98 -9.43
CA GLU A 80 14.01 -12.99 -10.18
C GLU A 80 12.98 -12.33 -9.28
N PHE A 81 12.22 -13.11 -8.50
CA PHE A 81 11.28 -12.61 -7.51
C PHE A 81 11.99 -11.72 -6.49
N GLY A 82 13.10 -12.21 -5.92
CA GLY A 82 13.85 -11.46 -4.90
C GLY A 82 14.36 -10.12 -5.43
N ALA A 83 14.98 -10.07 -6.60
CA ALA A 83 15.51 -8.83 -7.18
C ALA A 83 14.40 -7.79 -7.45
N LYS A 84 13.26 -8.21 -8.01
CA LYS A 84 12.11 -7.33 -8.24
C LYS A 84 11.51 -6.85 -6.92
N THR A 85 11.42 -7.72 -5.92
CA THR A 85 10.88 -7.40 -4.60
C THR A 85 11.79 -6.45 -3.82
N VAL A 86 13.12 -6.60 -3.90
CA VAL A 86 14.07 -5.61 -3.34
C VAL A 86 13.79 -4.22 -3.92
N TYR A 87 13.68 -4.15 -5.25
CA TYR A 87 13.40 -2.88 -5.92
C TYR A 87 12.09 -2.24 -5.45
N THR A 88 11.00 -3.01 -5.45
CA THR A 88 9.67 -2.51 -5.05
C THR A 88 9.61 -2.13 -3.58
N SER A 89 10.26 -2.89 -2.70
CA SER A 89 10.34 -2.61 -1.26
C SER A 89 11.12 -1.34 -0.93
N VAL A 90 12.10 -0.96 -1.76
CA VAL A 90 12.81 0.33 -1.63
C VAL A 90 11.98 1.48 -2.20
N MET A 91 11.29 1.25 -3.33
CA MET A 91 10.48 2.29 -3.97
C MET A 91 9.22 2.67 -3.18
N LEU A 92 8.66 1.75 -2.38
CA LEU A 92 7.47 2.01 -1.59
C LEU A 92 7.67 3.16 -0.57
N PRO A 93 8.68 3.14 0.32
CA PRO A 93 8.94 4.25 1.23
C PRO A 93 9.33 5.55 0.50
N VAL A 94 9.96 5.47 -0.68
CA VAL A 94 10.27 6.67 -1.48
C VAL A 94 8.99 7.36 -1.94
N PHE A 95 8.00 6.62 -2.44
CA PHE A 95 6.71 7.21 -2.81
C PHE A 95 5.91 7.69 -1.59
N LEU A 96 5.95 6.98 -0.47
CA LEU A 96 5.32 7.45 0.77
C LEU A 96 5.91 8.77 1.22
N GLY A 97 7.24 8.88 1.31
CA GLY A 97 7.91 10.13 1.65
C GLY A 97 7.69 11.27 0.63
N LEU A 98 7.46 10.94 -0.63
CA LEU A 98 7.04 11.91 -1.64
C LEU A 98 5.63 12.44 -1.34
N PHE A 99 4.67 11.55 -1.04
CA PHE A 99 3.30 11.96 -0.69
C PHE A 99 3.25 12.75 0.61
N GLU A 100 4.02 12.37 1.64
CA GLU A 100 4.14 13.14 2.89
C GLU A 100 4.60 14.58 2.65
N ARG A 101 5.54 14.78 1.72
CA ARG A 101 6.03 16.12 1.38
C ARG A 101 5.05 16.93 0.53
N LEU A 102 4.30 16.26 -0.35
CA LEU A 102 3.33 16.92 -1.22
C LEU A 102 2.02 17.27 -0.49
N PHE A 103 1.65 16.47 0.51
CA PHE A 103 0.38 16.57 1.24
C PHE A 103 0.60 16.45 2.76
N PRO A 104 1.37 17.35 3.41
CA PRO A 104 1.82 17.17 4.80
C PRO A 104 0.69 17.07 5.82
N ASP A 105 -0.44 17.73 5.59
CA ASP A 105 -1.58 17.80 6.50
C ASP A 105 -2.79 16.99 6.00
N PHE A 106 -2.53 15.88 5.30
CA PHE A 106 -3.60 15.08 4.73
C PHE A 106 -4.29 14.23 5.80
N GLY A 107 -5.59 14.51 6.03
CA GLY A 107 -6.46 13.72 6.88
C GLY A 107 -7.23 12.64 6.11
N SER A 108 -8.23 12.01 6.77
CA SER A 108 -9.12 11.06 6.10
C SER A 108 -9.87 11.71 4.92
N MET A 109 -10.01 10.99 3.81
CA MET A 109 -10.82 11.43 2.67
C MET A 109 -12.31 11.21 2.89
N THR A 110 -12.66 10.24 3.71
CA THR A 110 -14.05 9.78 3.87
C THR A 110 -14.66 10.18 5.22
N ASP A 111 -13.82 10.68 6.13
CA ASP A 111 -14.17 10.95 7.54
C ASP A 111 -14.72 9.71 8.28
N SER A 112 -14.55 8.52 7.69
CA SER A 112 -14.99 7.24 8.24
C SER A 112 -13.89 6.19 8.13
N GLN A 113 -13.49 5.63 9.26
CA GLN A 113 -12.46 4.59 9.34
C GLN A 113 -12.81 3.36 8.47
N GLU A 114 -14.08 2.97 8.47
CA GLU A 114 -14.57 1.81 7.73
C GLU A 114 -14.50 2.03 6.21
N LEU A 115 -14.87 3.23 5.75
CA LEU A 115 -14.82 3.59 4.33
C LEU A 115 -13.37 3.73 3.85
N ASP A 116 -12.47 4.30 4.66
CA ASP A 116 -11.05 4.38 4.34
C ASP A 116 -10.44 2.98 4.16
N VAL A 117 -10.78 2.03 5.05
CA VAL A 117 -10.34 0.62 4.91
C VAL A 117 -10.88 0.00 3.63
N LEU A 118 -12.15 0.24 3.28
CA LEU A 118 -12.75 -0.28 2.05
C LEU A 118 -12.06 0.28 0.80
N CYS A 119 -11.84 1.58 0.75
CA CYS A 119 -11.12 2.24 -0.34
C CYS A 119 -9.68 1.73 -0.45
N TYR A 120 -8.99 1.57 0.69
CA TYR A 120 -7.66 0.96 0.73
C TYR A 120 -7.64 -0.41 0.07
N ILE A 121 -8.55 -1.31 0.46
CA ILE A 121 -8.63 -2.67 -0.07
C ILE A 121 -8.81 -2.67 -1.59
N LEU A 122 -9.70 -1.83 -2.10
CA LEU A 122 -9.98 -1.76 -3.53
C LEU A 122 -8.78 -1.27 -4.33
N VAL A 123 -8.09 -0.25 -3.85
CA VAL A 123 -6.95 0.37 -4.56
C VAL A 123 -5.69 -0.48 -4.42
N VAL A 124 -5.37 -0.96 -3.20
CA VAL A 124 -4.17 -1.77 -2.97
C VAL A 124 -4.22 -3.09 -3.71
N SER A 125 -5.40 -3.74 -3.84
CA SER A 125 -5.55 -5.00 -4.58
C SER A 125 -5.19 -4.85 -6.06
N VAL A 126 -5.40 -3.68 -6.67
CA VAL A 126 -4.96 -3.40 -8.05
C VAL A 126 -3.43 -3.43 -8.14
N GLY A 127 -2.75 -2.69 -7.27
CA GLY A 127 -1.29 -2.65 -7.24
C GLY A 127 -0.66 -4.02 -6.95
N LEU A 128 -1.17 -4.73 -5.93
CA LEU A 128 -0.70 -6.07 -5.56
C LEU A 128 -0.93 -7.08 -6.69
N SER A 129 -2.07 -7.03 -7.36
CA SER A 129 -2.36 -7.91 -8.51
C SER A 129 -1.34 -7.73 -9.63
N ILE A 130 -0.97 -6.47 -9.92
CA ILE A 130 0.06 -6.18 -10.92
C ILE A 130 1.42 -6.73 -10.49
N LEU A 131 1.83 -6.50 -9.23
CA LEU A 131 3.11 -7.01 -8.71
C LEU A 131 3.18 -8.52 -8.76
N PHE A 132 2.17 -9.22 -8.25
CA PHE A 132 2.15 -10.70 -8.22
C PHE A 132 2.16 -11.31 -9.63
N ASN A 133 1.46 -10.70 -10.59
CA ASN A 133 1.52 -11.14 -11.99
C ASN A 133 2.89 -10.92 -12.64
N ARG A 134 3.68 -9.98 -12.13
CA ARG A 134 5.07 -9.74 -12.57
C ARG A 134 6.09 -10.48 -11.73
N ASN A 135 5.63 -11.42 -10.90
CA ASN A 135 6.47 -12.18 -9.99
C ASN A 135 7.33 -11.27 -9.09
N ALA A 136 6.65 -10.27 -8.48
CA ALA A 136 7.20 -9.33 -7.51
C ALA A 136 6.24 -9.20 -6.31
N SER A 137 6.68 -8.56 -5.25
CA SER A 137 5.91 -8.26 -4.03
C SER A 137 6.21 -6.83 -3.59
N SER A 138 5.32 -6.23 -2.80
CA SER A 138 5.59 -4.92 -2.17
C SER A 138 6.53 -5.03 -0.96
N GLY A 139 6.80 -6.24 -0.50
CA GLY A 139 7.50 -6.55 0.75
C GLY A 139 6.53 -6.98 1.86
N GLY A 140 7.06 -7.27 3.05
CA GLY A 140 6.23 -7.62 4.19
C GLY A 140 5.49 -8.95 4.07
N LEU A 141 4.22 -8.98 4.50
CA LEU A 141 3.39 -10.20 4.50
C LEU A 141 3.10 -10.75 3.11
N ASP A 142 3.19 -9.95 2.07
CA ASP A 142 3.03 -10.38 0.68
C ASP A 142 4.04 -11.48 0.31
N ILE A 143 5.26 -11.41 0.88
CA ILE A 143 6.28 -12.45 0.68
C ILE A 143 5.83 -13.75 1.31
N VAL A 144 5.26 -13.70 2.52
CA VAL A 144 4.71 -14.87 3.21
C VAL A 144 3.60 -15.50 2.37
N ALA A 145 2.67 -14.70 1.87
CA ALA A 145 1.59 -15.17 0.99
C ALA A 145 2.13 -15.82 -0.29
N LYS A 146 3.18 -15.26 -0.89
CA LYS A 146 3.84 -15.83 -2.08
C LYS A 146 4.53 -17.16 -1.78
N ILE A 147 5.14 -17.30 -0.60
CA ILE A 147 5.73 -18.56 -0.13
C ILE A 147 4.64 -19.62 0.08
N MET A 148 3.54 -19.25 0.76
CA MET A 148 2.40 -20.14 0.96
C MET A 148 1.78 -20.56 -0.37
N ASN A 149 1.61 -19.64 -1.31
CA ASN A 149 1.13 -19.96 -2.66
C ASN A 149 2.04 -20.99 -3.34
N LYS A 150 3.36 -20.84 -3.24
CA LYS A 150 4.32 -21.74 -3.89
C LYS A 150 4.35 -23.14 -3.27
N TYR A 151 4.34 -23.23 -1.93
CA TYR A 151 4.54 -24.51 -1.23
C TYR A 151 3.24 -25.22 -0.84
N LEU A 152 2.20 -24.44 -0.49
CA LEU A 152 0.89 -24.97 -0.08
C LEU A 152 -0.11 -24.99 -1.25
N HIS A 153 0.27 -24.47 -2.42
CA HIS A 153 -0.58 -24.39 -3.63
C HIS A 153 -1.91 -23.67 -3.37
N MET A 154 -1.93 -22.76 -2.41
CA MET A 154 -3.09 -21.92 -2.08
C MET A 154 -3.17 -20.74 -3.05
N GLU A 155 -4.39 -20.24 -3.29
CA GLU A 155 -4.60 -18.98 -3.98
C GLU A 155 -3.94 -17.83 -3.21
N LEU A 156 -3.39 -16.84 -3.94
CA LEU A 156 -2.63 -15.75 -3.33
C LEU A 156 -3.45 -14.93 -2.33
N GLY A 157 -4.71 -14.63 -2.63
CA GLY A 157 -5.57 -13.88 -1.72
C GLY A 157 -5.93 -14.68 -0.48
N LYS A 158 -6.16 -16.00 -0.60
CA LYS A 158 -6.35 -16.86 0.57
C LYS A 158 -5.11 -16.91 1.46
N ALA A 159 -3.92 -16.98 0.85
CA ALA A 159 -2.65 -16.94 1.57
C ALA A 159 -2.42 -15.58 2.26
N MET A 160 -2.78 -14.47 1.59
CA MET A 160 -2.77 -13.12 2.17
C MET A 160 -3.73 -13.01 3.36
N SER A 161 -4.97 -13.49 3.20
CA SER A 161 -5.95 -13.49 4.28
C SER A 161 -5.46 -14.28 5.48
N LEU A 162 -4.95 -15.48 5.26
CA LEU A 162 -4.49 -16.36 6.36
C LEU A 162 -3.30 -15.76 7.12
N SER A 163 -2.27 -15.31 6.40
CA SER A 163 -1.10 -14.69 7.01
C SER A 163 -1.44 -13.39 7.75
N GLY A 164 -2.27 -12.54 7.13
CA GLY A 164 -2.72 -11.29 7.73
C GLY A 164 -3.67 -11.48 8.91
N MET A 165 -4.52 -12.51 8.90
CA MET A 165 -5.37 -12.86 10.06
C MET A 165 -4.54 -13.31 11.26
N CYS A 166 -3.47 -14.09 11.05
CA CYS A 166 -2.54 -14.44 12.14
C CYS A 166 -1.94 -13.19 12.78
N VAL A 167 -1.55 -12.21 11.97
CA VAL A 167 -1.01 -10.93 12.47
C VAL A 167 -2.10 -10.09 13.16
N ALA A 168 -3.29 -10.00 12.57
CA ALA A 168 -4.39 -9.25 13.18
C ALA A 168 -4.85 -9.85 14.52
N LEU A 169 -4.83 -11.18 14.64
CA LEU A 169 -5.09 -11.84 15.92
C LEU A 169 -3.99 -11.57 16.96
N SER A 170 -2.73 -11.56 16.56
CA SER A 170 -1.65 -11.20 17.48
C SER A 170 -1.73 -9.72 17.93
N ALA A 171 -2.21 -8.85 17.06
CA ALA A 171 -2.44 -7.44 17.36
C ALA A 171 -3.59 -7.20 18.38
N ALA A 172 -4.46 -8.21 18.61
CA ALA A 172 -5.50 -8.14 19.64
C ALA A 172 -4.95 -7.99 21.07
N LEU A 173 -3.67 -8.25 21.26
CA LEU A 173 -2.99 -8.05 22.55
C LEU A 173 -2.70 -6.56 22.84
N VAL A 174 -2.74 -5.70 21.80
CA VAL A 174 -2.25 -4.31 21.90
C VAL A 174 -3.32 -3.30 21.48
N TYR A 175 -4.12 -3.61 20.47
CA TYR A 175 -5.13 -2.71 19.92
C TYR A 175 -6.50 -2.88 20.59
N ASP A 176 -7.34 -1.84 20.47
CA ASP A 176 -8.73 -1.89 20.89
C ASP A 176 -9.56 -2.87 20.05
N LYS A 177 -10.66 -3.35 20.61
CA LYS A 177 -11.51 -4.38 19.98
C LYS A 177 -12.05 -3.97 18.61
N LYS A 178 -12.41 -2.68 18.43
CA LYS A 178 -12.94 -2.17 17.16
C LYS A 178 -11.89 -2.25 16.06
N THR A 179 -10.69 -1.78 16.31
CA THR A 179 -9.56 -1.79 15.36
C THR A 179 -9.14 -3.21 15.00
N VAL A 180 -9.14 -4.13 15.95
CA VAL A 180 -8.83 -5.55 15.70
C VAL A 180 -9.87 -6.19 14.77
N VAL A 181 -11.16 -6.02 15.09
CA VAL A 181 -12.25 -6.57 14.25
C VAL A 181 -12.18 -5.98 12.84
N LEU A 182 -11.95 -4.68 12.71
CA LEU A 182 -11.85 -4.03 11.40
C LEU A 182 -10.61 -4.49 10.63
N SER A 183 -9.48 -4.72 11.31
CA SER A 183 -8.26 -5.27 10.71
C SER A 183 -8.44 -6.71 10.23
N ILE A 184 -9.13 -7.55 11.00
CA ILE A 184 -9.46 -8.93 10.59
C ILE A 184 -10.38 -8.95 9.37
N LEU A 185 -11.49 -8.20 9.44
CA LEU A 185 -12.44 -8.09 8.33
C LEU A 185 -11.77 -7.50 7.09
N GLY A 186 -11.03 -6.40 7.24
CA GLY A 186 -10.30 -5.76 6.16
C GLY A 186 -9.30 -6.70 5.50
N THR A 187 -8.54 -7.47 6.29
CA THR A 187 -7.58 -8.47 5.77
C THR A 187 -8.29 -9.59 5.00
N TYR A 188 -9.42 -10.09 5.51
CA TYR A 188 -10.21 -11.11 4.84
C TYR A 188 -10.76 -10.63 3.50
N PHE A 189 -11.38 -9.46 3.47
CA PHE A 189 -11.90 -8.85 2.25
C PHE A 189 -10.78 -8.51 1.25
N ASN A 190 -9.62 -8.03 1.73
CA ASN A 190 -8.47 -7.77 0.87
C ASN A 190 -8.05 -9.02 0.09
N GLY A 191 -8.01 -10.17 0.75
CA GLY A 191 -7.70 -11.44 0.08
C GLY A 191 -8.73 -11.85 -0.97
N ILE A 192 -10.03 -11.71 -0.68
CA ILE A 192 -11.10 -12.00 -1.66
C ILE A 192 -10.99 -11.09 -2.88
N VAL A 193 -10.82 -9.79 -2.67
CA VAL A 193 -10.72 -8.82 -3.76
C VAL A 193 -9.45 -9.06 -4.57
N LEU A 194 -8.35 -9.45 -3.92
CA LEU A 194 -7.10 -9.78 -4.59
C LEU A 194 -7.23 -11.01 -5.50
N ASP A 195 -7.84 -12.11 -5.02
CA ASP A 195 -8.05 -13.32 -5.84
C ASP A 195 -8.98 -13.04 -7.03
N PHE A 196 -10.06 -12.29 -6.81
CA PHE A 196 -10.95 -11.86 -7.89
C PHE A 196 -10.23 -11.00 -8.94
N ARG A 197 -9.33 -10.11 -8.51
CA ARG A 197 -8.51 -9.27 -9.41
C ARG A 197 -7.49 -10.10 -10.17
N LEU A 198 -6.81 -11.03 -9.51
CA LEU A 198 -5.86 -11.94 -10.16
C LEU A 198 -6.55 -12.80 -11.22
N LEU A 199 -7.74 -13.33 -10.91
CA LEU A 199 -8.54 -14.11 -11.87
C LEU A 199 -8.94 -13.28 -13.10
N ASN A 200 -9.36 -12.03 -12.90
CA ASN A 200 -9.75 -11.14 -13.99
C ASN A 200 -8.56 -10.60 -14.81
N LEU A 201 -7.34 -10.61 -14.27
CA LEU A 201 -6.13 -10.27 -15.01
C LEU A 201 -5.67 -11.39 -15.96
N LEU A 202 -6.13 -12.61 -15.75
CA LEU A 202 -5.93 -13.74 -16.66
C LEU A 202 -6.89 -13.69 -17.88
N ILE A 203 -7.97 -12.91 -17.80
CA ILE A 203 -8.89 -12.63 -18.90
C ILE A 203 -8.36 -11.41 -19.68
N PRO A 204 -8.42 -11.36 -21.02
CA PRO A 204 -7.46 -10.74 -21.92
C PRO A 204 -7.05 -9.30 -21.58
N GLN A 205 -5.76 -9.04 -21.68
CA GLN A 205 -5.03 -7.80 -21.36
C GLN A 205 -5.63 -6.50 -21.95
N CYS A 206 -6.44 -6.58 -23.00
CA CYS A 206 -7.08 -5.43 -23.64
C CYS A 206 -8.18 -4.77 -22.80
N TYR A 207 -8.99 -5.56 -22.06
CA TYR A 207 -10.09 -5.02 -21.26
C TYR A 207 -9.57 -4.35 -19.98
N LEU A 208 -8.45 -4.85 -19.44
CA LEU A 208 -7.83 -4.30 -18.24
C LEU A 208 -7.20 -2.93 -18.48
N LEU A 209 -6.49 -2.74 -19.59
CA LEU A 209 -5.90 -1.44 -19.98
C LEU A 209 -6.98 -0.37 -20.13
N PHE A 210 -8.15 -0.73 -20.69
CA PHE A 210 -9.28 0.18 -20.82
C PHE A 210 -9.89 0.53 -19.45
N LYS A 211 -10.05 -0.45 -18.55
CA LYS A 211 -10.65 -0.25 -17.21
C LYS A 211 -9.71 0.47 -16.23
N ILE A 212 -8.40 0.19 -16.31
CA ILE A 212 -7.39 0.93 -15.55
C ILE A 212 -7.31 2.38 -16.04
N ARG A 213 -7.36 2.61 -17.36
CA ARG A 213 -7.38 3.97 -17.93
C ARG A 213 -8.59 4.75 -17.44
N PHE A 214 -9.76 4.11 -17.38
CA PHE A 214 -11.00 4.75 -16.89
C PHE A 214 -10.92 5.04 -15.38
N LEU A 215 -10.45 4.09 -14.55
CA LEU A 215 -10.27 4.26 -13.10
C LEU A 215 -9.20 5.32 -12.78
N ILE A 216 -8.09 5.34 -13.51
CA ILE A 216 -7.05 6.37 -13.36
C ILE A 216 -7.61 7.73 -13.77
N GLN A 217 -8.41 7.81 -14.82
CA GLN A 217 -9.01 9.06 -15.28
C GLN A 217 -10.05 9.59 -14.28
N GLU A 218 -10.89 8.74 -13.69
CA GLU A 218 -11.80 9.13 -12.60
C GLU A 218 -11.04 9.52 -11.33
N PHE A 219 -10.03 8.74 -10.95
CA PHE A 219 -9.17 9.06 -9.81
C PHE A 219 -8.44 10.40 -10.01
N LEU A 220 -7.87 10.65 -11.19
CA LEU A 220 -7.23 11.92 -11.52
C LEU A 220 -8.21 13.10 -11.49
N LEU A 221 -9.44 12.91 -11.97
CA LEU A 221 -10.49 13.94 -11.93
C LEU A 221 -10.89 14.29 -10.49
N HIS A 222 -11.12 13.29 -9.65
CA HIS A 222 -11.41 13.49 -8.22
C HIS A 222 -10.21 14.07 -7.46
N PHE A 223 -9.00 13.58 -7.76
CA PHE A 223 -7.75 14.09 -7.20
C PHE A 223 -7.52 15.56 -7.59
N GLN A 224 -7.78 15.91 -8.85
CA GLN A 224 -7.67 17.30 -9.33
C GLN A 224 -8.71 18.22 -8.66
N GLN A 225 -9.93 17.73 -8.41
CA GLN A 225 -10.95 18.46 -7.64
C GLN A 225 -10.53 18.63 -6.18
N LEU A 226 -9.94 17.62 -5.58
CA LEU A 226 -9.51 17.65 -4.17
C LEU A 226 -8.31 18.60 -3.97
N VAL A 227 -7.33 18.55 -4.87
CA VAL A 227 -6.18 19.48 -4.89
C VAL A 227 -6.67 20.91 -5.06
N PHE A 228 -7.63 21.13 -5.97
CA PHE A 228 -8.22 22.46 -6.18
C PHE A 228 -8.99 22.96 -4.95
N LEU A 229 -9.78 22.09 -4.30
CA LEU A 229 -10.52 22.42 -3.07
C LEU A 229 -9.58 22.74 -1.89
N ASN A 230 -8.51 21.94 -1.71
CA ASN A 230 -7.53 22.18 -0.65
C ASN A 230 -6.70 23.43 -0.91
N TYR A 231 -6.29 23.68 -2.17
CA TYR A 231 -5.62 24.92 -2.55
C TYR A 231 -6.52 26.15 -2.32
N PHE A 232 -7.81 26.03 -2.64
CA PHE A 232 -8.80 27.09 -2.42
C PHE A 232 -9.08 27.33 -0.92
N ARG A 233 -9.16 26.24 -0.12
CA ARG A 233 -9.32 26.30 1.33
C ARG A 233 -8.11 26.91 2.03
N PHE A 234 -6.88 26.58 1.58
CA PHE A 234 -5.65 27.18 2.06
C PHE A 234 -5.58 28.67 1.75
N ARG A 235 -5.98 29.06 0.55
CA ARG A 235 -6.02 30.47 0.14
C ARG A 235 -7.05 31.27 0.90
N LEU A 236 -8.20 30.69 1.22
CA LEU A 236 -9.23 31.32 2.05
C LEU A 236 -8.77 31.50 3.50
N ARG A 237 -8.12 30.51 4.11
CA ARG A 237 -7.54 30.65 5.46
C ARG A 237 -6.46 31.72 5.48
N PHE A 238 -5.55 31.71 4.53
CA PHE A 238 -4.51 32.74 4.43
C PHE A 238 -5.08 34.15 4.26
N PHE A 239 -6.18 34.33 3.51
CA PHE A 239 -6.88 35.61 3.40
C PHE A 239 -7.58 35.99 4.70
N GLN A 240 -8.19 35.04 5.40
CA GLN A 240 -8.84 35.27 6.69
C GLN A 240 -7.83 35.68 7.76
N ASP A 241 -6.65 35.07 7.79
CA ASP A 241 -5.57 35.42 8.71
C ASP A 241 -5.01 36.81 8.42
N ILE A 242 -4.87 37.20 7.14
CA ILE A 242 -4.44 38.57 6.76
C ILE A 242 -5.49 39.61 7.17
N ILE A 243 -6.79 39.32 7.00
CA ILE A 243 -7.87 40.26 7.39
C ILE A 243 -7.91 40.41 8.92
N VAL A 244 -7.77 39.30 9.66
CA VAL A 244 -7.75 39.35 11.15
C VAL A 244 -6.51 40.11 11.64
N PHE A 245 -5.33 39.90 11.02
CA PHE A 245 -4.11 40.64 11.36
C PHE A 245 -4.23 42.14 11.00
N GLY A 246 -4.86 42.46 9.87
CA GLY A 246 -5.06 43.83 9.42
C GLY A 246 -6.01 44.63 10.31
N PHE A 247 -7.00 44.01 10.93
CA PHE A 247 -7.93 44.66 11.85
C PHE A 247 -7.36 44.89 13.26
N GLN A 248 -6.30 44.16 13.65
CA GLN A 248 -5.65 44.28 14.96
C GLN A 248 -4.65 45.45 15.04
N TYR A 249 -4.36 46.14 13.93
CA TYR A 249 -3.38 47.23 13.83
C TYR A 249 -3.97 48.56 13.32
N ILE A 250 -5.28 48.81 13.48
CA ILE A 250 -5.85 50.15 13.26
C ILE A 250 -5.88 50.86 14.64
N PRO A 251 -4.99 51.81 14.90
CA PRO A 251 -5.11 52.64 16.12
C PRO A 251 -6.31 53.57 16.01
N GLU A 252 -7.06 53.75 17.10
CA GLU A 252 -8.10 54.75 17.28
C GLU A 252 -7.58 56.18 17.15
#